data_7ae95ebef04f0f71f7864e61f4bac629
#
_entry.id   7ae95ebef04f0f71f7864e61f4bac629
#
_cell.length_a   1.000
_cell.length_b   1.000
_cell.length_c   1.000
_cell.angle_alpha   90.00
_cell.angle_beta   90.00
_cell.angle_gamma   90.00
#
_symmetry.space_group_name_H-M   'P 1'
#
loop_
_entity.id
_entity.type
_entity.pdbx_description
1 polymer ?
#
loop_
_entity_poly.entity_id
_entity_poly.type
_entity_poly.pdbx_seq_one_letter_code
_entity_poly.pdbx_strand_id
1 'polypeptide(L)'
;MEKWSSFRIHKNFIKSTKKSENSVFFWPLELNFLNKKFKSLQRSDKNFSIILKLFLKYFYRTFPHNYVFEIRKTKKRLECLFSNKLFFQLPEGMSRFYIKLCNIVKKISRTILAATVSCQITYGACCIQDFLARNFGYLIVFHYGHSCLVSILNCIVLVIYIFVEIKYDFSFLPQSLKRLFCRRNDRIMITSTIQFSSELKQIKTYLAKQFNFLEIPQTKPLSPGELLGCTSFSIKNQSGVIYIGDGRFHVESIFFFNPNIKIIQYNPFTRSLVLLGFKFTDAVSEKENFIEKALFFTKSCNFIFGALGRQGSSKILRIIKFLSTLKKINYSIYTTTELNNNSLNILSGNLSNLWIQLSCPRISLDWANYFKNLVLSPFEFGILTRSTRFNGNYIPMDFYAKAGKFWTSYSTLKNIFVLTKLDNNVLTTKNYNYFKNYI
;
A
#
# COMPACT_ATOMS: atom_id res chain seq x y z
N MET A 1 -19.15 18.55 3.81
CA MET A 1 -19.22 18.31 5.26
C MET A 1 -18.93 16.89 5.70
N GLU A 2 -18.67 15.93 4.81
CA GLU A 2 -18.59 14.50 5.13
C GLU A 2 -17.17 13.87 5.14
N LYS A 3 -16.11 14.65 5.21
CA LYS A 3 -14.71 14.12 5.22
C LYS A 3 -14.09 13.98 6.62
N TRP A 4 -14.89 13.93 7.69
CA TRP A 4 -14.39 13.99 9.07
C TRP A 4 -14.45 12.68 9.86
N SER A 5 -14.78 11.55 9.24
CA SER A 5 -14.91 10.24 9.93
C SER A 5 -13.59 9.65 10.46
N SER A 6 -12.43 10.18 10.06
CA SER A 6 -11.12 9.69 10.55
C SER A 6 -10.78 10.09 11.99
N PHE A 7 -11.56 11.00 12.60
CA PHE A 7 -11.29 11.48 13.97
C PHE A 7 -11.84 10.59 15.10
N ARG A 8 -12.79 9.70 14.79
CA ARG A 8 -13.32 8.74 15.81
C ARG A 8 -12.32 7.65 16.22
N ILE A 9 -11.30 7.40 15.43
CA ILE A 9 -10.28 6.38 15.71
C ILE A 9 -9.39 6.77 16.90
N HIS A 10 -9.21 8.06 17.19
CA HIS A 10 -8.38 8.53 18.32
C HIS A 10 -8.95 8.23 19.70
N LYS A 11 -10.27 8.14 19.87
CA LYS A 11 -10.86 7.83 21.18
C LYS A 11 -10.64 6.39 21.62
N ASN A 12 -10.58 5.46 20.67
CA ASN A 12 -10.34 4.05 20.98
C ASN A 12 -8.86 3.73 21.26
N PHE A 13 -7.92 4.55 20.74
CA PHE A 13 -6.49 4.40 21.01
C PHE A 13 -6.15 4.70 22.49
N ILE A 14 -6.79 5.71 23.08
CA ILE A 14 -6.56 6.08 24.48
C ILE A 14 -7.06 5.00 25.45
N LYS A 15 -8.06 4.19 25.06
CA LYS A 15 -8.59 3.13 25.91
C LYS A 15 -7.76 1.84 25.90
N SER A 16 -7.00 1.56 24.80
CA SER A 16 -6.23 0.31 24.68
C SER A 16 -4.83 0.40 25.33
N THR A 17 -4.29 1.61 25.56
CA THR A 17 -2.94 1.80 26.13
C THR A 17 -2.88 1.78 27.66
N LYS A 18 -4.03 1.64 28.36
CA LYS A 18 -4.08 1.55 29.83
C LYS A 18 -3.69 0.19 30.42
N LYS A 19 -3.28 -0.79 29.61
CA LYS A 19 -3.01 -2.18 30.06
C LYS A 19 -1.57 -2.69 29.94
N SER A 20 -0.57 -1.84 29.66
CA SER A 20 0.83 -2.26 29.71
C SER A 20 1.65 -1.22 30.47
N GLU A 21 1.83 -1.46 31.75
CA GLU A 21 2.78 -0.76 32.61
C GLU A 21 4.21 -1.10 32.17
N ASN A 22 5.06 -0.08 32.06
CA ASN A 22 6.52 -0.07 31.81
C ASN A 22 7.02 0.23 30.40
N SER A 23 6.43 1.22 29.73
CA SER A 23 7.18 1.99 28.75
C SER A 23 6.75 3.45 28.84
N VAL A 24 7.73 4.34 29.07
CA VAL A 24 7.53 5.78 29.17
C VAL A 24 7.00 6.33 27.85
N PHE A 25 5.70 6.36 27.69
CA PHE A 25 5.00 6.98 26.57
C PHE A 25 4.37 8.30 27.02
N PHE A 26 5.02 9.42 26.72
CA PHE A 26 4.54 10.78 26.98
C PHE A 26 3.38 11.24 26.06
N TRP A 27 2.63 10.33 25.45
CA TRP A 27 1.64 10.64 24.42
C TRP A 27 0.25 11.13 24.86
N PRO A 28 -0.33 10.74 26.00
CA PRO A 28 -1.72 11.09 26.32
C PRO A 28 -1.95 12.55 26.71
N LEU A 29 -0.96 13.22 27.30
CA LEU A 29 -1.09 14.61 27.77
C LEU A 29 -0.98 15.62 26.63
N GLU A 30 -0.09 15.40 25.66
CA GLU A 30 0.10 16.29 24.51
C GLU A 30 -1.10 16.31 23.56
N LEU A 31 -1.75 15.16 23.33
CA LEU A 31 -2.94 15.07 22.47
C LEU A 31 -4.16 15.81 23.03
N ASN A 32 -4.36 15.81 24.34
CA ASN A 32 -5.45 16.55 24.97
C ASN A 32 -5.21 18.08 24.93
N PHE A 33 -3.95 18.50 25.07
CA PHE A 33 -3.55 19.89 24.93
C PHE A 33 -3.70 20.39 23.49
N LEU A 34 -3.30 19.56 22.51
CA LEU A 34 -3.47 19.82 21.08
C LEU A 34 -4.95 19.98 20.68
N ASN A 35 -5.83 19.15 21.22
CA ASN A 35 -7.27 19.24 20.94
C ASN A 35 -7.93 20.50 21.54
N LYS A 36 -7.48 20.97 22.70
CA LYS A 36 -7.95 22.24 23.29
C LYS A 36 -7.51 23.44 22.46
N LYS A 37 -6.24 23.49 22.03
CA LYS A 37 -5.70 24.59 21.24
C LYS A 37 -6.28 24.59 19.81
N PHE A 38 -6.67 23.44 19.29
CA PHE A 38 -7.33 23.32 17.99
C PHE A 38 -8.69 24.04 17.95
N LYS A 39 -9.46 24.01 19.05
CA LYS A 39 -10.75 24.71 19.17
C LYS A 39 -10.61 26.22 19.32
N SER A 40 -9.49 26.71 19.90
CA SER A 40 -9.24 28.14 20.07
C SER A 40 -8.75 28.86 18.82
N LEU A 41 -8.03 28.14 17.91
CA LEU A 41 -7.47 28.69 16.67
C LEU A 41 -8.51 28.88 15.55
N GLN A 42 -9.71 28.35 15.69
CA GLN A 42 -10.79 28.56 14.72
C GLN A 42 -11.37 29.99 14.70
N ARG A 43 -10.97 30.87 15.61
CA ARG A 43 -11.60 32.19 15.83
C ARG A 43 -10.85 33.43 15.28
N SER A 44 -9.66 33.28 14.61
CA SER A 44 -8.87 34.46 14.14
C SER A 44 -8.65 34.53 12.62
N ASP A 45 -9.73 34.70 11.83
CA ASP A 45 -9.71 34.27 10.43
C ASP A 45 -9.40 35.35 9.36
N LYS A 46 -9.29 36.63 9.63
CA LYS A 46 -9.09 37.64 8.54
C LYS A 46 -7.64 37.76 8.07
N ASN A 47 -6.67 37.83 8.95
CA ASN A 47 -5.24 37.88 8.59
C ASN A 47 -4.71 36.55 8.04
N PHE A 48 -5.33 35.43 8.42
CA PHE A 48 -5.07 34.11 7.92
C PHE A 48 -5.33 33.97 6.40
N SER A 49 -6.35 34.61 5.88
CA SER A 49 -6.73 34.56 4.47
C SER A 49 -5.70 35.24 3.56
N ILE A 50 -5.10 36.37 3.99
CA ILE A 50 -4.16 37.13 3.16
C ILE A 50 -2.81 36.43 3.08
N ILE A 51 -2.27 35.97 4.21
CA ILE A 51 -0.98 35.24 4.26
C ILE A 51 -1.09 33.94 3.47
N LEU A 52 -2.19 33.23 3.58
CA LEU A 52 -2.44 32.01 2.83
C LEU A 52 -2.53 32.28 1.30
N LYS A 53 -3.17 33.39 0.89
CA LYS A 53 -3.26 33.77 -0.54
C LYS A 53 -1.89 34.12 -1.12
N LEU A 54 -1.09 34.91 -0.41
CA LEU A 54 0.27 35.23 -0.83
C LEU A 54 1.16 33.99 -0.91
N PHE A 55 1.03 33.12 0.09
CA PHE A 55 1.73 31.85 0.13
C PHE A 55 1.33 30.92 -1.01
N LEU A 56 0.04 30.74 -1.30
CA LEU A 56 -0.43 29.95 -2.43
C LEU A 56 0.07 30.52 -3.75
N LYS A 57 0.06 31.86 -3.90
CA LYS A 57 0.62 32.53 -5.10
C LYS A 57 2.11 32.23 -5.29
N TYR A 58 2.90 32.24 -4.21
CA TYR A 58 4.32 31.87 -4.27
C TYR A 58 4.50 30.37 -4.59
N PHE A 59 3.69 29.51 -3.96
CA PHE A 59 3.71 28.08 -4.19
C PHE A 59 3.44 27.72 -5.64
N TYR A 60 2.36 28.24 -6.23
CA TYR A 60 2.01 27.97 -7.63
C TYR A 60 2.97 28.53 -8.66
N ARG A 61 3.84 29.49 -8.28
CA ARG A 61 4.95 29.95 -9.13
C ARG A 61 6.13 28.95 -9.14
N THR A 62 6.22 28.08 -8.17
CA THR A 62 7.38 27.20 -7.97
C THR A 62 7.12 25.74 -8.35
N PHE A 63 5.86 25.34 -8.39
CA PHE A 63 5.42 24.00 -8.77
C PHE A 63 4.57 24.00 -10.05
N PRO A 64 4.47 22.87 -10.78
CA PRO A 64 3.58 22.79 -11.94
C PRO A 64 2.13 23.13 -11.56
N HIS A 65 1.44 23.89 -12.41
CA HIS A 65 0.09 24.42 -12.13
C HIS A 65 -0.98 23.34 -11.90
N ASN A 66 -0.78 22.18 -12.51
CA ASN A 66 -1.69 21.06 -12.41
C ASN A 66 -1.45 20.17 -11.18
N TYR A 67 -0.44 20.46 -10.35
CA TYR A 67 -0.15 19.71 -9.13
C TYR A 67 -0.84 20.34 -7.91
N VAL A 68 -1.51 19.51 -7.13
CA VAL A 68 -2.21 19.91 -5.89
C VAL A 68 -1.61 19.17 -4.70
N PHE A 69 -1.05 19.92 -3.74
CA PHE A 69 -0.23 19.39 -2.63
C PHE A 69 -0.92 19.49 -1.27
N GLU A 70 -2.18 19.46 -1.14
CA GLU A 70 -2.89 19.60 0.16
C GLU A 70 -2.26 20.63 1.14
N ILE A 71 -1.79 21.77 0.63
CA ILE A 71 -1.03 22.79 1.41
C ILE A 71 -1.79 23.29 2.63
N ARG A 72 -3.11 23.44 2.50
CA ARG A 72 -3.96 23.86 3.63
C ARG A 72 -3.91 22.85 4.77
N LYS A 73 -3.88 21.55 4.43
CA LYS A 73 -3.74 20.45 5.40
C LYS A 73 -2.37 20.49 6.05
N THR A 74 -1.30 20.65 5.26
CA THR A 74 0.08 20.77 5.76
C THR A 74 0.19 21.94 6.73
N LYS A 75 -0.27 23.15 6.37
CA LYS A 75 -0.24 24.33 7.22
C LYS A 75 -1.00 24.09 8.53
N LYS A 76 -2.25 23.61 8.43
CA LYS A 76 -3.08 23.34 9.61
C LYS A 76 -2.44 22.33 10.56
N ARG A 77 -1.76 21.32 10.03
CA ARG A 77 -1.04 20.33 10.84
C ARG A 77 0.20 20.95 11.51
N LEU A 78 0.96 21.75 10.79
CA LEU A 78 2.15 22.43 11.33
C LEU A 78 1.81 23.40 12.48
N GLU A 79 0.70 24.11 12.37
CA GLU A 79 0.23 25.01 13.44
C GLU A 79 -0.21 24.29 14.70
N CYS A 80 -0.64 23.03 14.58
CA CYS A 80 -1.06 22.20 15.71
C CYS A 80 0.07 21.40 16.35
N LEU A 81 1.24 21.34 15.71
CA LEU A 81 2.35 20.49 16.13
C LEU A 81 3.46 21.32 16.77
N PHE A 82 3.85 20.94 17.98
CA PHE A 82 4.94 21.58 18.73
C PHE A 82 6.30 20.94 18.41
N SER A 83 6.60 20.77 17.12
CA SER A 83 7.90 20.26 16.72
C SER A 83 8.65 21.32 15.92
N ASN A 84 9.90 21.54 16.29
CA ASN A 84 10.81 22.41 15.55
C ASN A 84 11.61 21.65 14.48
N LYS A 85 11.43 20.34 14.38
CA LYS A 85 12.10 19.44 13.42
C LYS A 85 11.10 18.63 12.64
N LEU A 86 11.22 18.60 11.31
CA LEU A 86 10.34 17.85 10.43
C LEU A 86 11.14 16.92 9.51
N PHE A 87 10.62 15.72 9.30
CA PHE A 87 11.14 14.77 8.34
C PHE A 87 10.16 14.66 7.15
N PHE A 88 10.65 14.92 5.95
CA PHE A 88 9.88 14.79 4.72
C PHE A 88 10.34 13.54 3.97
N GLN A 89 9.38 12.74 3.58
CA GLN A 89 9.58 11.59 2.71
C GLN A 89 8.89 11.87 1.38
N LEU A 90 9.66 11.98 0.29
CA LEU A 90 9.18 12.34 -1.03
C LEU A 90 9.38 11.19 -2.01
N PRO A 91 8.45 10.99 -2.98
CA PRO A 91 8.69 10.11 -4.11
C PRO A 91 9.86 10.62 -4.95
N GLU A 92 10.56 9.72 -5.63
CA GLU A 92 11.74 10.03 -6.45
C GLU A 92 11.43 11.13 -7.49
N GLY A 93 10.30 11.05 -8.18
CA GLY A 93 9.87 12.05 -9.15
C GLY A 93 9.66 13.46 -8.58
N MET A 94 9.59 13.60 -7.26
CA MET A 94 9.49 14.89 -6.56
C MET A 94 10.84 15.36 -5.97
N SER A 95 11.90 14.61 -6.10
CA SER A 95 13.22 14.93 -5.52
C SER A 95 13.72 16.32 -5.94
N ARG A 96 13.53 16.72 -7.20
CA ARG A 96 13.89 18.05 -7.71
C ARG A 96 13.22 19.23 -6.98
N PHE A 97 12.14 18.99 -6.25
CA PHE A 97 11.39 20.03 -5.54
C PHE A 97 11.72 20.14 -4.05
N TYR A 98 12.62 19.30 -3.51
CA TYR A 98 12.84 19.19 -2.07
C TYR A 98 13.26 20.51 -1.41
N ILE A 99 14.21 21.25 -2.00
CA ILE A 99 14.67 22.54 -1.46
C ILE A 99 13.51 23.54 -1.40
N LYS A 100 12.73 23.62 -2.49
CA LYS A 100 11.58 24.52 -2.58
C LYS A 100 10.53 24.18 -1.51
N LEU A 101 10.24 22.88 -1.32
CA LEU A 101 9.29 22.41 -0.31
C LEU A 101 9.76 22.77 1.10
N CYS A 102 11.02 22.51 1.44
CA CYS A 102 11.60 22.88 2.73
C CYS A 102 11.51 24.39 3.01
N ASN A 103 11.86 25.21 2.02
CA ASN A 103 11.80 26.67 2.14
C ASN A 103 10.36 27.16 2.35
N ILE A 104 9.42 26.55 1.65
CA ILE A 104 7.99 26.85 1.79
C ILE A 104 7.50 26.51 3.19
N VAL A 105 7.83 25.33 3.71
CA VAL A 105 7.40 24.88 5.02
C VAL A 105 8.00 25.73 6.13
N LYS A 106 9.27 26.11 6.04
CA LYS A 106 9.91 27.08 6.97
C LYS A 106 9.22 28.45 6.97
N LYS A 107 8.73 28.91 5.80
CA LYS A 107 7.96 30.16 5.69
C LYS A 107 6.55 30.06 6.28
N ILE A 108 5.92 28.87 6.21
CA ILE A 108 4.58 28.62 6.79
C ILE A 108 4.65 28.66 8.31
N SER A 109 5.66 28.05 8.90
CA SER A 109 5.83 27.96 10.35
C SER A 109 7.23 28.41 10.75
N ARG A 110 7.27 29.55 11.43
CA ARG A 110 8.54 30.12 11.94
C ARG A 110 9.16 29.28 13.06
N THR A 111 8.42 28.34 13.63
CA THR A 111 8.90 27.44 14.69
C THR A 111 9.79 26.32 14.17
N ILE A 112 9.82 26.08 12.83
CA ILE A 112 10.57 24.99 12.24
C ILE A 112 12.01 25.42 12.02
N LEU A 113 12.92 24.83 12.80
CA LEU A 113 14.36 25.07 12.74
C LEU A 113 15.04 24.15 11.73
N ALA A 114 14.64 22.87 11.70
CA ALA A 114 15.25 21.87 10.84
C ALA A 114 14.20 21.12 10.02
N ALA A 115 14.51 20.89 8.75
CA ALA A 115 13.72 20.07 7.83
C ALA A 115 14.67 19.14 7.06
N THR A 116 14.53 17.84 7.26
CA THR A 116 15.29 16.82 6.55
C THR A 116 14.39 16.14 5.54
N VAL A 117 14.92 15.83 4.38
CA VAL A 117 14.19 15.20 3.28
C VAL A 117 14.85 13.89 2.91
N SER A 118 14.08 12.82 2.83
CA SER A 118 14.46 11.58 2.20
C SER A 118 13.75 11.43 0.87
N CYS A 119 14.53 11.30 -0.21
CA CYS A 119 14.02 11.13 -1.58
C CYS A 119 14.26 9.73 -2.13
N GLN A 120 15.07 8.92 -1.47
CA GLN A 120 15.36 7.55 -1.86
C GLN A 120 14.34 6.61 -1.24
N ILE A 121 13.24 6.37 -1.96
CA ILE A 121 12.19 5.47 -1.51
C ILE A 121 12.02 4.39 -2.56
N THR A 122 12.50 3.20 -2.25
CA THR A 122 12.48 2.07 -3.18
C THR A 122 11.06 1.62 -3.54
N TYR A 123 10.13 1.60 -2.57
CA TYR A 123 8.79 1.02 -2.75
C TYR A 123 7.62 1.94 -2.33
N GLY A 124 7.87 3.19 -2.04
CA GLY A 124 6.85 4.19 -1.79
C GLY A 124 5.87 3.87 -0.64
N ALA A 125 4.67 3.45 -0.97
CA ALA A 125 3.55 3.33 -0.03
C ALA A 125 3.78 2.40 1.19
N CYS A 126 4.55 1.33 1.03
CA CYS A 126 4.88 0.38 2.12
C CYS A 126 6.20 0.70 2.83
N CYS A 127 6.98 1.65 2.33
CA CYS A 127 8.31 1.99 2.86
C CYS A 127 8.30 3.31 3.63
N ILE A 128 7.48 3.41 4.66
CA ILE A 128 7.52 4.56 5.57
C ILE A 128 8.80 4.48 6.40
N GLN A 129 9.58 5.55 6.39
CA GLN A 129 10.87 5.66 7.09
C GLN A 129 10.71 6.23 8.51
N ASP A 130 9.73 5.77 9.25
CA ASP A 130 9.45 6.23 10.61
C ASP A 130 10.54 5.80 11.62
N PHE A 131 11.17 4.64 11.44
CA PHE A 131 12.33 4.22 12.22
C PHE A 131 13.54 5.13 11.98
N LEU A 132 13.83 5.43 10.71
CA LEU A 132 14.91 6.34 10.35
C LEU A 132 14.68 7.74 10.93
N ALA A 133 13.48 8.26 10.77
CA ALA A 133 13.09 9.55 11.33
C ALA A 133 13.27 9.56 12.86
N ARG A 134 12.84 8.52 13.56
CA ARG A 134 12.99 8.40 15.01
C ARG A 134 14.45 8.39 15.44
N ASN A 135 15.31 7.65 14.75
CA ASN A 135 16.75 7.55 15.03
C ASN A 135 17.46 8.90 14.88
N PHE A 136 17.01 9.75 13.95
CA PHE A 136 17.50 11.13 13.80
C PHE A 136 16.82 12.13 14.74
N GLY A 137 15.99 11.68 15.67
CA GLY A 137 15.32 12.53 16.65
C GLY A 137 14.12 13.32 16.08
N TYR A 138 13.54 12.87 14.96
CA TYR A 138 12.31 13.44 14.41
C TYR A 138 11.09 12.71 14.98
N LEU A 139 10.08 13.49 15.38
CA LEU A 139 8.81 12.95 15.89
C LEU A 139 7.70 12.96 14.86
N ILE A 140 7.90 13.63 13.72
CA ILE A 140 6.90 13.88 12.71
C ILE A 140 7.48 13.59 11.33
N VAL A 141 6.77 12.76 10.57
CA VAL A 141 7.06 12.45 9.16
C VAL A 141 5.92 12.95 8.29
N PHE A 142 6.22 13.81 7.32
CA PHE A 142 5.32 14.15 6.23
C PHE A 142 5.61 13.25 5.04
N HIS A 143 4.70 12.34 4.76
CA HIS A 143 4.81 11.35 3.70
C HIS A 143 4.01 11.80 2.48
N TYR A 144 4.72 12.25 1.43
CA TYR A 144 4.13 12.85 0.24
C TYR A 144 3.89 11.83 -0.88
N GLY A 145 2.80 12.04 -1.63
CA GLY A 145 2.57 11.46 -2.95
C GLY A 145 2.34 9.95 -3.01
N HIS A 146 2.19 9.30 -1.86
CA HIS A 146 1.96 7.86 -1.79
C HIS A 146 0.65 7.51 -1.11
N SER A 147 0.16 6.31 -1.42
CA SER A 147 -1.02 5.70 -0.81
C SER A 147 -0.88 5.52 0.70
N CYS A 148 -1.97 5.70 1.44
CA CYS A 148 -2.04 5.41 2.87
C CYS A 148 -2.19 3.89 3.11
N LEU A 149 -1.12 3.13 2.87
CA LEU A 149 -1.12 1.67 2.94
C LEU A 149 -0.84 1.16 4.34
N VAL A 150 0.14 1.77 5.02
CA VAL A 150 0.51 1.43 6.39
C VAL A 150 -0.36 2.19 7.37
N SER A 151 -0.94 1.48 8.34
CA SER A 151 -1.73 2.12 9.39
C SER A 151 -0.86 3.06 10.24
N ILE A 152 -1.33 4.28 10.46
CA ILE A 152 -0.68 5.26 11.35
C ILE A 152 -0.46 4.70 12.76
N LEU A 153 -1.35 3.79 13.20
CA LEU A 153 -1.26 3.13 14.52
C LEU A 153 -0.03 2.20 14.65
N ASN A 154 0.54 1.77 13.53
CA ASN A 154 1.72 0.91 13.51
C ASN A 154 3.03 1.70 13.40
N CYS A 155 2.97 3.03 13.24
CA CYS A 155 4.15 3.88 13.12
C CYS A 155 4.64 4.32 14.50
N ILE A 156 5.97 4.41 14.68
CA ILE A 156 6.61 4.83 15.94
C ILE A 156 6.73 6.34 16.08
N VAL A 157 6.52 7.08 15.01
CA VAL A 157 6.42 8.54 14.98
C VAL A 157 5.11 8.97 14.34
N LEU A 158 4.71 10.21 14.52
CA LEU A 158 3.51 10.74 13.86
C LEU A 158 3.72 10.86 12.36
N VAL A 159 2.98 10.07 11.58
CA VAL A 159 3.02 10.12 10.12
C VAL A 159 1.80 10.87 9.58
N ILE A 160 2.06 11.87 8.74
CA ILE A 160 1.05 12.67 8.06
C ILE A 160 1.15 12.41 6.57
N TYR A 161 0.17 11.73 6.02
CA TYR A 161 0.07 11.51 4.58
C TYR A 161 -0.42 12.77 3.87
N ILE A 162 0.34 13.21 2.88
CA ILE A 162 0.00 14.32 1.99
C ILE A 162 -0.14 13.77 0.58
N PHE A 163 -1.35 13.76 0.08
CA PHE A 163 -1.59 13.36 -1.30
C PHE A 163 -1.14 14.45 -2.25
N VAL A 164 -0.47 14.04 -3.33
CA VAL A 164 -0.10 14.92 -4.43
C VAL A 164 -0.98 14.53 -5.61
N GLU A 165 -1.97 15.36 -5.87
CA GLU A 165 -2.93 15.13 -6.95
C GLU A 165 -2.49 15.88 -8.19
N ILE A 166 -2.68 15.26 -9.36
CA ILE A 166 -2.38 15.86 -10.67
C ILE A 166 -3.69 16.06 -11.41
N LYS A 167 -3.99 17.31 -11.71
CA LYS A 167 -5.14 17.68 -12.55
C LYS A 167 -4.83 17.39 -14.01
N TYR A 168 -5.78 16.82 -14.73
CA TYR A 168 -5.63 16.44 -16.14
C TYR A 168 -6.93 16.61 -16.91
N ASP A 169 -6.81 16.73 -18.22
CA ASP A 169 -7.94 16.81 -19.13
C ASP A 169 -8.43 15.42 -19.51
N PHE A 170 -9.71 15.18 -19.37
CA PHE A 170 -10.37 13.93 -19.73
C PHE A 170 -11.56 14.15 -20.69
N SER A 171 -11.68 15.32 -21.28
CA SER A 171 -12.82 15.72 -22.10
C SER A 171 -13.07 14.83 -23.31
N PHE A 172 -12.03 14.23 -23.88
CA PHE A 172 -12.16 13.35 -25.04
C PHE A 172 -12.48 11.88 -24.72
N LEU A 173 -12.39 11.47 -23.44
CA LEU A 173 -12.65 10.07 -23.05
C LEU A 173 -14.02 9.53 -23.54
N PRO A 174 -15.13 10.26 -23.41
CA PRO A 174 -16.42 9.72 -23.83
C PRO A 174 -16.48 9.33 -25.31
N GLN A 175 -15.96 10.19 -26.18
CA GLN A 175 -15.98 9.92 -27.62
C GLN A 175 -15.10 8.73 -28.01
N SER A 176 -13.94 8.61 -27.37
CA SER A 176 -13.02 7.50 -27.63
C SER A 176 -13.51 6.18 -27.08
N LEU A 177 -14.16 6.19 -25.90
CA LEU A 177 -14.71 4.99 -25.26
C LEU A 177 -15.91 4.41 -25.99
N LYS A 178 -16.72 5.22 -26.70
CA LYS A 178 -17.81 4.73 -27.56
C LYS A 178 -17.34 3.74 -28.63
N ARG A 179 -16.11 3.90 -29.11
CA ARG A 179 -15.53 3.00 -30.12
C ARG A 179 -15.09 1.65 -29.52
N LEU A 180 -14.83 1.61 -28.22
CA LEU A 180 -14.29 0.44 -27.53
C LEU A 180 -15.34 -0.33 -26.72
N PHE A 181 -16.31 0.39 -26.16
CA PHE A 181 -17.50 -0.13 -25.49
C PHE A 181 -18.74 0.30 -26.28
N CYS A 182 -19.34 -0.64 -27.00
CA CYS A 182 -20.40 -0.30 -27.95
C CYS A 182 -21.79 -0.26 -27.30
N ARG A 183 -21.96 -0.91 -26.15
CA ARG A 183 -23.26 -1.07 -25.52
C ARG A 183 -23.42 -0.11 -24.35
N ARG A 184 -24.56 0.57 -24.27
CA ARG A 184 -24.91 1.46 -23.15
C ARG A 184 -24.98 0.69 -21.82
N ASN A 185 -25.27 -0.60 -21.88
CA ASN A 185 -25.37 -1.48 -20.71
C ASN A 185 -24.05 -2.18 -20.35
N ASP A 186 -22.93 -1.82 -20.99
CA ASP A 186 -21.64 -2.30 -20.57
C ASP A 186 -21.35 -1.86 -19.14
N ARG A 187 -20.91 -2.81 -18.31
CA ARG A 187 -20.55 -2.56 -16.92
C ARG A 187 -19.06 -2.24 -16.86
N ILE A 188 -18.74 -1.01 -16.51
CA ILE A 188 -17.38 -0.48 -16.58
C ILE A 188 -16.91 -0.05 -15.20
N MET A 189 -15.72 -0.50 -14.79
CA MET A 189 -15.02 0.02 -13.62
C MET A 189 -14.05 1.12 -14.02
N ILE A 190 -13.90 2.14 -13.14
CA ILE A 190 -12.97 3.24 -13.33
C ILE A 190 -11.98 3.24 -12.17
N THR A 191 -10.70 3.19 -12.48
CA THR A 191 -9.61 3.11 -11.49
C THR A 191 -8.44 4.00 -11.87
N SER A 192 -7.58 4.31 -10.89
CA SER A 192 -6.38 5.11 -11.12
C SER A 192 -5.29 4.84 -10.10
N THR A 193 -4.10 5.35 -10.34
CA THR A 193 -3.13 5.57 -9.27
C THR A 193 -3.55 6.75 -8.40
N ILE A 194 -2.99 6.85 -7.18
CA ILE A 194 -3.39 7.87 -6.19
C ILE A 194 -3.30 9.30 -6.72
N GLN A 195 -2.30 9.60 -7.55
CA GLN A 195 -2.10 10.94 -8.09
C GLN A 195 -3.21 11.43 -9.04
N PHE A 196 -3.97 10.51 -9.63
CA PHE A 196 -5.07 10.81 -10.56
C PHE A 196 -6.46 10.54 -9.98
N SER A 197 -6.55 10.13 -8.72
CA SER A 197 -7.79 9.68 -8.11
C SER A 197 -8.81 10.79 -7.85
N SER A 198 -8.38 12.04 -7.75
CA SER A 198 -9.27 13.18 -7.46
C SER A 198 -10.37 13.39 -8.50
N GLU A 199 -10.07 13.13 -9.77
CA GLU A 199 -10.98 13.36 -10.89
C GLU A 199 -11.95 12.20 -11.17
N LEU A 200 -11.75 11.03 -10.55
CA LEU A 200 -12.54 9.82 -10.84
C LEU A 200 -14.07 10.03 -10.69
N LYS A 201 -14.49 10.80 -9.68
CA LYS A 201 -15.91 11.09 -9.47
C LYS A 201 -16.48 11.96 -10.60
N GLN A 202 -15.73 12.95 -11.07
CA GLN A 202 -16.12 13.81 -12.17
C GLN A 202 -16.19 13.01 -13.47
N ILE A 203 -15.20 12.17 -13.74
CA ILE A 203 -15.17 11.27 -14.89
C ILE A 203 -16.38 10.33 -14.86
N LYS A 204 -16.70 9.73 -13.71
CA LYS A 204 -17.89 8.89 -13.55
C LYS A 204 -19.16 9.66 -13.92
N THR A 205 -19.35 10.88 -13.39
CA THR A 205 -20.52 11.72 -13.70
C THR A 205 -20.58 12.08 -15.18
N TYR A 206 -19.44 12.36 -15.79
CA TYR A 206 -19.36 12.72 -17.20
C TYR A 206 -19.68 11.54 -18.12
N LEU A 207 -19.16 10.35 -17.82
CA LEU A 207 -19.40 9.12 -18.56
C LEU A 207 -20.81 8.52 -18.32
N ALA A 208 -21.48 8.89 -17.23
CA ALA A 208 -22.85 8.41 -16.92
C ALA A 208 -23.89 8.80 -17.98
N LYS A 209 -23.58 9.80 -18.83
CA LYS A 209 -24.39 10.15 -19.99
C LYS A 209 -24.38 9.08 -21.10
N GLN A 210 -23.35 8.22 -21.11
CA GLN A 210 -23.13 7.22 -22.15
C GLN A 210 -23.31 5.79 -21.67
N PHE A 211 -22.94 5.51 -20.43
CA PHE A 211 -22.93 4.18 -19.82
C PHE A 211 -23.82 4.16 -18.58
N ASN A 212 -24.71 3.18 -18.51
CA ASN A 212 -25.66 3.04 -17.39
C ASN A 212 -24.97 2.52 -16.12
N PHE A 213 -23.95 1.67 -16.28
CA PHE A 213 -23.30 0.98 -15.15
C PHE A 213 -21.83 1.34 -15.05
N LEU A 214 -21.55 2.34 -14.22
CA LEU A 214 -20.19 2.79 -13.92
C LEU A 214 -19.88 2.63 -12.44
N GLU A 215 -18.79 1.97 -12.12
CA GLU A 215 -18.37 1.70 -10.75
C GLU A 215 -16.96 2.24 -10.49
N ILE A 216 -16.76 2.76 -9.28
CA ILE A 216 -15.43 3.07 -8.74
C ILE A 216 -15.18 2.07 -7.61
N PRO A 217 -14.38 1.01 -7.85
CA PRO A 217 -14.16 -0.05 -6.86
C PRO A 217 -13.30 0.47 -5.70
N GLN A 218 -13.36 -0.20 -4.56
CA GLN A 218 -12.49 0.10 -3.42
C GLN A 218 -12.00 -1.17 -2.75
N THR A 219 -10.68 -1.30 -2.61
CA THR A 219 -10.02 -2.30 -1.78
C THR A 219 -9.39 -1.62 -0.58
N LYS A 220 -10.04 -1.70 0.59
CA LYS A 220 -9.48 -1.09 1.83
C LYS A 220 -8.12 -1.72 2.18
N PRO A 221 -7.08 -0.94 2.57
CA PRO A 221 -7.14 0.45 3.05
C PRO A 221 -7.04 1.52 1.96
N LEU A 222 -6.93 1.17 0.68
CA LEU A 222 -6.80 2.13 -0.41
C LEU A 222 -8.05 3.02 -0.55
N SER A 223 -7.88 4.17 -1.17
CA SER A 223 -8.96 5.11 -1.50
C SER A 223 -9.90 4.53 -2.56
N PRO A 224 -11.13 5.02 -2.71
CA PRO A 224 -12.01 4.59 -3.81
C PRO A 224 -11.37 4.81 -5.18
N GLY A 225 -11.34 3.77 -6.00
CA GLY A 225 -10.73 3.75 -7.33
C GLY A 225 -9.21 3.65 -7.34
N GLU A 226 -8.56 3.67 -6.20
CA GLU A 226 -7.11 3.57 -6.12
C GLU A 226 -6.63 2.13 -6.32
N LEU A 227 -5.51 2.00 -7.04
CA LEU A 227 -4.87 0.75 -7.42
C LEU A 227 -3.37 0.80 -7.13
N LEU A 228 -2.83 -0.31 -6.63
CA LEU A 228 -1.40 -0.54 -6.47
C LEU A 228 -0.95 -1.83 -7.18
N GLY A 229 0.34 -1.92 -7.52
CA GLY A 229 0.92 -3.12 -8.15
C GLY A 229 0.85 -4.39 -7.29
N CYS A 230 0.59 -4.25 -6.00
CA CYS A 230 0.48 -5.34 -5.03
C CYS A 230 -0.92 -5.49 -4.41
N THR A 231 -1.84 -4.55 -4.70
CA THR A 231 -3.20 -4.53 -4.12
C THR A 231 -4.19 -4.01 -5.14
N SER A 232 -5.01 -4.92 -5.60
CA SER A 232 -6.07 -4.73 -6.58
C SER A 232 -7.39 -5.28 -6.04
N PHE A 233 -8.39 -5.37 -6.87
CA PHE A 233 -9.72 -5.87 -6.56
C PHE A 233 -10.10 -7.02 -7.49
N SER A 234 -10.90 -7.95 -6.97
CA SER A 234 -11.52 -9.00 -7.78
C SER A 234 -12.71 -8.41 -8.53
N ILE A 235 -12.81 -8.74 -9.80
CA ILE A 235 -13.86 -8.24 -10.70
C ILE A 235 -14.83 -9.38 -11.01
N LYS A 236 -16.13 -9.08 -10.88
CA LYS A 236 -17.20 -10.00 -11.24
C LYS A 236 -18.20 -9.27 -12.12
N ASN A 237 -18.61 -9.91 -13.19
CA ASN A 237 -19.69 -9.44 -14.08
C ASN A 237 -19.47 -8.02 -14.64
N GLN A 238 -18.24 -7.66 -15.00
CA GLN A 238 -17.91 -6.39 -15.63
C GLN A 238 -17.44 -6.62 -17.07
N SER A 239 -17.76 -5.67 -17.95
CA SER A 239 -17.34 -5.69 -19.37
C SER A 239 -15.89 -5.22 -19.54
N GLY A 240 -15.41 -4.36 -18.63
CA GLY A 240 -14.04 -3.89 -18.69
C GLY A 240 -13.69 -2.86 -17.61
N VAL A 241 -12.42 -2.48 -17.62
CA VAL A 241 -11.84 -1.50 -16.69
C VAL A 241 -11.21 -0.35 -17.47
N ILE A 242 -11.47 0.87 -17.05
CA ILE A 242 -10.74 2.05 -17.48
C ILE A 242 -9.72 2.35 -16.37
N TYR A 243 -8.44 2.22 -16.70
CA TYR A 243 -7.34 2.56 -15.81
C TYR A 243 -6.75 3.91 -16.19
N ILE A 244 -6.70 4.83 -15.24
CA ILE A 244 -6.14 6.17 -15.43
C ILE A 244 -4.80 6.22 -14.72
N GLY A 245 -3.73 6.31 -15.49
CA GLY A 245 -2.37 6.32 -14.98
C GLY A 245 -1.33 6.11 -16.06
N ASP A 246 -0.09 6.37 -15.68
CA ASP A 246 1.10 6.09 -16.47
C ASP A 246 1.71 4.74 -16.06
N GLY A 247 2.53 4.17 -16.94
CA GLY A 247 3.23 2.91 -16.69
C GLY A 247 2.33 1.68 -16.58
N ARG A 248 2.98 0.52 -16.47
CA ARG A 248 2.33 -0.80 -16.46
C ARG A 248 2.25 -1.44 -15.07
N PHE A 249 3.18 -1.13 -14.18
CA PHE A 249 3.35 -1.80 -12.89
C PHE A 249 2.07 -1.90 -12.06
N HIS A 250 1.28 -0.82 -11.98
CA HIS A 250 0.05 -0.83 -11.19
C HIS A 250 -1.07 -1.59 -11.88
N VAL A 251 -1.28 -1.36 -13.18
CA VAL A 251 -2.37 -1.98 -13.92
C VAL A 251 -2.19 -3.49 -14.10
N GLU A 252 -0.97 -3.99 -14.12
CA GLU A 252 -0.68 -5.42 -14.19
C GLU A 252 -1.29 -6.20 -13.02
N SER A 253 -1.44 -5.58 -11.85
CA SER A 253 -2.12 -6.22 -10.72
C SER A 253 -3.59 -6.57 -11.01
N ILE A 254 -4.25 -5.82 -11.91
CA ILE A 254 -5.61 -6.16 -12.35
C ILE A 254 -5.58 -7.42 -13.21
N PHE A 255 -4.63 -7.52 -14.15
CA PHE A 255 -4.50 -8.70 -15.01
C PHE A 255 -4.17 -9.98 -14.22
N PHE A 256 -3.25 -9.88 -13.25
CA PHE A 256 -2.95 -11.03 -12.40
C PHE A 256 -4.18 -11.52 -11.63
N PHE A 257 -5.00 -10.61 -11.16
CA PHE A 257 -6.17 -10.95 -10.35
C PHE A 257 -7.42 -11.24 -11.20
N ASN A 258 -7.49 -10.70 -12.43
CA ASN A 258 -8.63 -10.80 -13.34
C ASN A 258 -8.17 -10.96 -14.79
N PRO A 259 -7.63 -12.12 -15.20
CA PRO A 259 -6.91 -12.26 -16.46
C PRO A 259 -7.75 -12.06 -17.73
N ASN A 260 -9.06 -12.30 -17.65
CA ASN A 260 -9.95 -12.24 -18.81
C ASN A 260 -10.64 -10.88 -18.97
N ILE A 261 -10.26 -9.88 -18.18
CA ILE A 261 -10.89 -8.56 -18.22
C ILE A 261 -10.26 -7.66 -19.30
N LYS A 262 -11.11 -6.95 -20.04
CA LYS A 262 -10.67 -5.92 -20.97
C LYS A 262 -10.21 -4.70 -20.21
N ILE A 263 -8.96 -4.25 -20.39
CA ILE A 263 -8.42 -3.07 -19.72
C ILE A 263 -8.02 -2.02 -20.74
N ILE A 264 -8.53 -0.81 -20.54
CA ILE A 264 -8.21 0.34 -21.35
C ILE A 264 -7.47 1.32 -20.47
N GLN A 265 -6.22 1.61 -20.81
CA GLN A 265 -5.40 2.61 -20.14
C GLN A 265 -5.59 3.97 -20.77
N TYR A 266 -5.90 4.95 -19.95
CA TYR A 266 -5.77 6.36 -20.29
C TYR A 266 -4.52 6.92 -19.60
N ASN A 267 -3.56 7.40 -20.39
CA ASN A 267 -2.39 8.09 -19.88
C ASN A 267 -2.64 9.61 -19.89
N PRO A 268 -2.77 10.26 -18.72
CA PRO A 268 -3.06 11.69 -18.63
C PRO A 268 -1.95 12.61 -19.16
N PHE A 269 -0.70 12.16 -19.17
CA PHE A 269 0.43 12.96 -19.64
C PHE A 269 0.49 13.05 -21.16
N THR A 270 0.28 11.93 -21.84
CA THR A 270 0.31 11.83 -23.31
C THR A 270 -1.07 12.01 -23.93
N ARG A 271 -2.14 12.04 -23.11
CA ARG A 271 -3.54 12.05 -23.53
C ARG A 271 -3.88 10.91 -24.49
N SER A 272 -3.23 9.77 -24.33
CA SER A 272 -3.43 8.59 -25.16
C SER A 272 -4.31 7.56 -24.47
N LEU A 273 -5.07 6.81 -25.29
CA LEU A 273 -5.93 5.72 -24.88
C LEU A 273 -5.45 4.43 -25.56
N VAL A 274 -5.12 3.42 -24.75
CA VAL A 274 -4.55 2.18 -25.23
C VAL A 274 -5.32 0.98 -24.65
N LEU A 275 -5.69 0.04 -25.50
CA LEU A 275 -6.16 -1.27 -25.06
C LEU A 275 -4.95 -2.11 -24.66
N LEU A 276 -4.89 -2.50 -23.38
CA LEU A 276 -3.78 -3.28 -22.87
C LEU A 276 -3.98 -4.78 -23.13
N GLY A 277 -2.90 -5.43 -23.56
CA GLY A 277 -2.77 -6.89 -23.61
C GLY A 277 -1.77 -7.36 -22.54
N PHE A 278 -2.04 -8.53 -21.97
CA PHE A 278 -1.16 -9.18 -21.01
C PHE A 278 -1.15 -10.70 -21.26
N LYS A 279 0.03 -11.31 -21.33
CA LYS A 279 0.20 -12.75 -21.51
C LYS A 279 0.11 -13.46 -20.14
N PHE A 280 -1.12 -13.59 -19.65
CA PHE A 280 -1.38 -14.20 -18.35
C PHE A 280 -1.01 -15.69 -18.32
N THR A 281 -1.22 -16.41 -19.40
CA THR A 281 -0.88 -17.84 -19.53
C THR A 281 0.59 -18.11 -19.28
N ASP A 282 1.48 -17.25 -19.79
CA ASP A 282 2.92 -17.40 -19.61
C ASP A 282 3.28 -17.21 -18.12
N ALA A 283 2.70 -16.20 -17.48
CA ALA A 283 2.93 -15.96 -16.05
C ALA A 283 2.39 -17.10 -15.16
N VAL A 284 1.28 -17.72 -15.52
CA VAL A 284 0.72 -18.88 -14.80
C VAL A 284 1.60 -20.11 -14.99
N SER A 285 1.98 -20.44 -16.22
CA SER A 285 2.82 -21.61 -16.49
C SER A 285 4.19 -21.51 -15.82
N GLU A 286 4.79 -20.32 -15.79
CA GLU A 286 6.00 -20.08 -15.03
C GLU A 286 5.80 -20.36 -13.53
N LYS A 287 4.70 -19.90 -12.94
CA LYS A 287 4.38 -20.13 -11.55
C LYS A 287 4.15 -21.59 -11.21
N GLU A 288 3.44 -22.31 -12.07
CA GLU A 288 3.23 -23.75 -11.92
C GLU A 288 4.58 -24.50 -11.93
N ASN A 289 5.45 -24.20 -12.88
CA ASN A 289 6.81 -24.75 -12.94
C ASN A 289 7.64 -24.46 -11.67
N PHE A 290 7.56 -23.24 -11.12
CA PHE A 290 8.25 -22.89 -9.89
C PHE A 290 7.70 -23.66 -8.68
N ILE A 291 6.39 -23.79 -8.57
CA ILE A 291 5.73 -24.52 -7.48
C ILE A 291 6.06 -26.02 -7.58
N GLU A 292 6.02 -26.61 -8.78
CA GLU A 292 6.42 -28.00 -9.01
C GLU A 292 7.87 -28.26 -8.61
N LYS A 293 8.80 -27.42 -9.03
CA LYS A 293 10.22 -27.51 -8.59
C LYS A 293 10.34 -27.42 -7.08
N ALA A 294 9.58 -26.54 -6.43
CA ALA A 294 9.61 -26.36 -4.99
C ALA A 294 9.10 -27.58 -4.21
N LEU A 295 8.25 -28.43 -4.82
CA LEU A 295 7.78 -29.68 -4.20
C LEU A 295 8.93 -30.65 -3.87
N PHE A 296 10.06 -30.60 -4.60
CA PHE A 296 11.24 -31.40 -4.33
C PHE A 296 11.98 -30.95 -3.04
N PHE A 297 11.75 -29.71 -2.58
CA PHE A 297 12.42 -29.12 -1.41
C PHE A 297 11.52 -29.03 -0.19
N THR A 298 10.44 -29.81 -0.10
CA THR A 298 9.40 -29.70 0.94
C THR A 298 9.86 -30.05 2.36
N LYS A 299 11.04 -30.64 2.54
CA LYS A 299 11.56 -30.99 3.88
C LYS A 299 12.12 -29.78 4.64
N SER A 300 12.66 -28.79 3.93
CA SER A 300 13.24 -27.59 4.53
C SER A 300 13.08 -26.36 3.65
N CYS A 301 12.92 -25.20 4.24
CA CYS A 301 12.84 -23.91 3.56
C CYS A 301 13.43 -22.77 4.39
N ASN A 302 13.70 -21.64 3.74
CA ASN A 302 14.20 -20.44 4.38
C ASN A 302 13.20 -19.31 4.26
N PHE A 303 12.87 -18.65 5.36
CA PHE A 303 11.97 -17.49 5.38
C PHE A 303 12.78 -16.21 5.33
N ILE A 304 12.44 -15.30 4.43
CA ILE A 304 13.02 -13.97 4.35
C ILE A 304 11.99 -12.95 4.82
N PHE A 305 12.29 -12.34 5.94
CA PHE A 305 11.50 -11.21 6.44
C PHE A 305 12.09 -9.90 5.88
N GLY A 306 11.31 -9.20 5.06
CA GLY A 306 11.71 -7.91 4.49
C GLY A 306 11.72 -6.82 5.57
N ALA A 307 12.90 -6.29 5.86
CA ALA A 307 13.09 -5.25 6.86
C ALA A 307 13.06 -3.83 6.29
N LEU A 308 12.88 -3.69 4.96
CA LEU A 308 12.79 -2.38 4.32
C LEU A 308 11.42 -1.74 4.61
N GLY A 309 11.44 -0.65 5.36
CA GLY A 309 10.24 0.07 5.75
C GLY A 309 9.26 -0.82 6.55
N ARG A 310 8.05 -0.95 6.05
CA ARG A 310 6.96 -1.73 6.66
C ARG A 310 6.45 -2.87 5.75
N GLN A 311 7.33 -3.40 4.89
CA GLN A 311 6.97 -4.47 3.97
C GLN A 311 6.73 -5.80 4.68
N GLY A 312 7.62 -6.18 5.57
CA GLY A 312 7.49 -7.43 6.31
C GLY A 312 6.29 -7.42 7.25
N SER A 313 5.57 -8.54 7.28
CA SER A 313 4.41 -8.73 8.16
C SER A 313 4.68 -9.83 9.17
N SER A 314 4.78 -9.46 10.45
CA SER A 314 4.91 -10.43 11.54
C SER A 314 3.71 -11.37 11.63
N LYS A 315 2.53 -10.93 11.19
CA LYS A 315 1.31 -11.76 11.14
C LYS A 315 1.45 -12.89 10.12
N ILE A 316 1.90 -12.57 8.91
CA ILE A 316 2.16 -13.58 7.87
C ILE A 316 3.25 -14.54 8.36
N LEU A 317 4.33 -14.04 8.96
CA LEU A 317 5.41 -14.88 9.49
C LEU A 317 4.87 -15.89 10.52
N ARG A 318 4.02 -15.47 11.46
CA ARG A 318 3.39 -16.39 12.43
C ARG A 318 2.58 -17.47 11.73
N ILE A 319 1.82 -17.11 10.71
CA ILE A 319 1.00 -18.06 9.97
C ILE A 319 1.86 -19.08 9.23
N ILE A 320 2.90 -18.64 8.55
CA ILE A 320 3.80 -19.51 7.79
C ILE A 320 4.56 -20.45 8.73
N LYS A 321 5.06 -19.96 9.87
CA LYS A 321 5.65 -20.80 10.92
C LYS A 321 4.70 -21.90 11.37
N PHE A 322 3.46 -21.54 11.63
CA PHE A 322 2.42 -22.49 12.02
C PHE A 322 2.18 -23.55 10.92
N LEU A 323 2.04 -23.13 9.66
CA LEU A 323 1.87 -24.06 8.54
C LEU A 323 3.08 -25.00 8.39
N SER A 324 4.30 -24.51 8.59
CA SER A 324 5.52 -25.31 8.56
C SER A 324 5.54 -26.36 9.67
N THR A 325 5.17 -25.97 10.88
CA THR A 325 5.08 -26.91 12.03
C THR A 325 4.06 -28.01 11.76
N LEU A 326 2.87 -27.66 11.25
CA LEU A 326 1.83 -28.63 10.89
C LEU A 326 2.29 -29.64 9.84
N LYS A 327 3.06 -29.19 8.86
CA LYS A 327 3.55 -30.02 7.75
C LYS A 327 4.95 -30.60 8.01
N LYS A 328 5.50 -30.43 9.21
CA LYS A 328 6.83 -30.92 9.63
C LYS A 328 7.96 -30.44 8.69
N ILE A 329 7.86 -29.20 8.22
CA ILE A 329 8.85 -28.54 7.38
C ILE A 329 9.84 -27.80 8.30
N ASN A 330 11.13 -28.11 8.20
CA ASN A 330 12.17 -27.39 8.91
C ASN A 330 12.36 -26.01 8.27
N TYR A 331 12.62 -24.97 9.07
CA TYR A 331 12.83 -23.65 8.52
C TYR A 331 13.86 -22.83 9.29
N SER A 332 14.52 -21.94 8.57
CA SER A 332 15.35 -20.87 9.11
C SER A 332 14.73 -19.52 8.78
N ILE A 333 14.98 -18.49 9.59
CA ILE A 333 14.42 -17.15 9.39
C ILE A 333 15.57 -16.17 9.24
N TYR A 334 15.56 -15.44 8.13
CA TYR A 334 16.52 -14.40 7.82
C TYR A 334 15.81 -13.05 7.69
N THR A 335 16.50 -11.98 8.02
CA THR A 335 16.02 -10.61 7.88
C THR A 335 16.94 -9.85 6.95
N THR A 336 16.39 -9.24 5.91
CA THR A 336 17.16 -8.43 4.97
C THR A 336 16.39 -7.19 4.55
N THR A 337 17.11 -6.14 4.20
CA THR A 337 16.56 -4.93 3.57
C THR A 337 16.52 -5.04 2.05
N GLU A 338 17.38 -5.90 1.48
CA GLU A 338 17.51 -6.08 0.04
C GLU A 338 17.63 -7.56 -0.29
N LEU A 339 16.94 -7.98 -1.35
CA LEU A 339 16.96 -9.34 -1.85
C LEU A 339 17.67 -9.39 -3.20
N ASN A 340 18.86 -10.05 -3.23
CA ASN A 340 19.64 -10.26 -4.44
C ASN A 340 20.29 -11.65 -4.43
N ASN A 341 20.82 -12.09 -5.59
CA ASN A 341 21.41 -13.42 -5.72
C ASN A 341 22.61 -13.64 -4.79
N ASN A 342 23.42 -12.61 -4.56
CA ASN A 342 24.60 -12.74 -3.71
C ASN A 342 24.21 -12.99 -2.25
N SER A 343 23.24 -12.21 -1.73
CA SER A 343 22.74 -12.41 -0.37
C SER A 343 22.09 -13.78 -0.20
N LEU A 344 21.30 -14.25 -1.18
CA LEU A 344 20.70 -15.59 -1.14
C LEU A 344 21.74 -16.70 -1.16
N ASN A 345 22.76 -16.61 -2.01
CA ASN A 345 23.82 -17.60 -2.09
C ASN A 345 24.66 -17.68 -0.80
N ILE A 346 25.00 -16.53 -0.21
CA ILE A 346 25.76 -16.48 1.06
C ILE A 346 24.92 -17.10 2.19
N LEU A 347 23.64 -16.77 2.26
CA LEU A 347 22.75 -17.27 3.32
C LEU A 347 22.34 -18.73 3.14
N SER A 348 22.29 -19.25 1.90
CA SER A 348 21.88 -20.64 1.64
C SER A 348 22.93 -21.65 2.14
N GLY A 349 24.23 -21.37 1.98
CA GLY A 349 25.28 -22.32 2.32
C GLY A 349 24.96 -23.73 1.78
N ASN A 350 24.93 -24.73 2.67
CA ASN A 350 24.51 -26.12 2.39
C ASN A 350 23.01 -26.36 2.70
N LEU A 351 22.22 -25.30 2.96
CA LEU A 351 20.80 -25.37 3.32
C LEU A 351 19.92 -25.44 2.08
N SER A 352 18.62 -25.55 2.31
CA SER A 352 17.60 -25.58 1.25
C SER A 352 17.67 -24.36 0.31
N ASN A 353 17.58 -24.63 -1.00
CA ASN A 353 17.47 -23.59 -2.03
C ASN A 353 16.07 -23.01 -2.18
N LEU A 354 15.13 -23.39 -1.31
CA LEU A 354 13.76 -22.88 -1.29
C LEU A 354 13.64 -21.71 -0.30
N TRP A 355 13.25 -20.57 -0.84
CA TRP A 355 13.08 -19.32 -0.11
C TRP A 355 11.65 -18.83 -0.16
N ILE A 356 11.09 -18.44 0.98
CA ILE A 356 9.76 -17.84 1.09
C ILE A 356 9.91 -16.39 1.53
N GLN A 357 9.70 -15.47 0.62
CA GLN A 357 9.83 -14.03 0.91
C GLN A 357 8.57 -13.44 1.51
N LEU A 358 8.70 -12.67 2.60
CA LEU A 358 7.62 -12.04 3.36
C LEU A 358 7.67 -10.52 3.21
N SER A 359 7.82 -10.04 1.99
CA SER A 359 7.92 -8.61 1.68
C SER A 359 6.93 -8.22 0.59
N CYS A 360 7.39 -7.94 -0.61
CA CYS A 360 6.55 -7.52 -1.72
C CYS A 360 6.16 -8.72 -2.60
N PRO A 361 4.88 -9.00 -2.87
CA PRO A 361 4.46 -10.13 -3.71
C PRO A 361 5.02 -10.04 -5.14
N ARG A 362 5.32 -8.83 -5.62
CA ARG A 362 5.89 -8.62 -6.96
C ARG A 362 7.31 -9.14 -7.09
N ILE A 363 8.05 -9.33 -5.99
CA ILE A 363 9.40 -9.92 -6.04
C ILE A 363 9.36 -11.34 -6.63
N SER A 364 8.44 -12.18 -6.16
CA SER A 364 8.30 -13.53 -6.68
C SER A 364 7.59 -13.60 -8.04
N LEU A 365 6.91 -12.53 -8.47
CA LEU A 365 6.27 -12.47 -9.78
C LEU A 365 7.22 -11.93 -10.86
N ASP A 366 7.79 -10.75 -10.62
CA ASP A 366 8.53 -10.04 -11.66
C ASP A 366 10.00 -10.48 -11.75
N TRP A 367 10.54 -10.99 -10.64
CA TRP A 367 11.97 -11.29 -10.49
C TRP A 367 12.27 -12.77 -10.24
N ALA A 368 11.26 -13.66 -10.32
CA ALA A 368 11.46 -15.09 -10.06
C ALA A 368 12.60 -15.69 -10.89
N ASN A 369 12.63 -15.39 -12.19
CA ASN A 369 13.64 -15.87 -13.12
C ASN A 369 15.03 -15.25 -12.94
N TYR A 370 15.12 -14.11 -12.24
CA TYR A 370 16.39 -13.46 -11.90
C TYR A 370 17.14 -14.22 -10.81
N PHE A 371 16.41 -14.85 -9.87
CA PHE A 371 17.01 -15.58 -8.77
C PHE A 371 17.45 -16.98 -9.21
N LYS A 372 18.66 -17.37 -8.82
CA LYS A 372 19.17 -18.74 -8.99
C LYS A 372 18.45 -19.72 -8.05
N ASN A 373 18.03 -19.25 -6.90
CA ASN A 373 17.24 -19.99 -5.91
C ASN A 373 15.74 -19.83 -6.16
N LEU A 374 14.95 -20.79 -5.71
CA LEU A 374 13.50 -20.71 -5.78
C LEU A 374 12.97 -19.72 -4.74
N VAL A 375 12.43 -18.59 -5.18
CA VAL A 375 11.88 -17.54 -4.31
C VAL A 375 10.36 -17.48 -4.49
N LEU A 376 9.62 -17.89 -3.46
CA LEU A 376 8.17 -17.96 -3.47
C LEU A 376 7.55 -16.91 -2.54
N SER A 377 6.30 -16.55 -2.84
CA SER A 377 5.46 -15.71 -1.99
C SER A 377 4.74 -16.54 -0.91
N PRO A 378 4.12 -15.90 0.11
CA PRO A 378 3.27 -16.59 1.08
C PRO A 378 2.09 -17.35 0.46
N PHE A 379 1.53 -16.84 -0.64
CA PHE A 379 0.46 -17.52 -1.36
C PHE A 379 0.95 -18.85 -1.98
N GLU A 380 2.11 -18.82 -2.66
CA GLU A 380 2.73 -19.98 -3.28
C GLU A 380 3.16 -21.02 -2.22
N PHE A 381 3.66 -20.57 -1.07
CA PHE A 381 3.90 -21.45 0.08
C PHE A 381 2.62 -22.12 0.59
N GLY A 382 1.50 -21.39 0.58
CA GLY A 382 0.20 -21.96 0.88
C GLY A 382 -0.22 -23.08 -0.05
N ILE A 383 0.15 -23.01 -1.32
CA ILE A 383 -0.07 -24.08 -2.30
C ILE A 383 0.79 -25.29 -1.95
N LEU A 384 2.09 -25.10 -1.69
CA LEU A 384 3.02 -26.16 -1.30
C LEU A 384 2.54 -26.91 -0.03
N THR A 385 2.04 -26.18 0.93
CA THR A 385 1.51 -26.77 2.18
C THR A 385 0.08 -27.30 2.05
N ARG A 386 -0.50 -27.25 0.84
CA ARG A 386 -1.91 -27.60 0.58
C ARG A 386 -2.93 -26.81 1.40
N SER A 387 -2.54 -25.65 1.92
CA SER A 387 -3.43 -24.75 2.69
C SER A 387 -4.27 -23.86 1.78
N THR A 388 -3.94 -23.79 0.49
CA THR A 388 -4.76 -23.19 -0.56
C THR A 388 -4.58 -23.94 -1.86
N ARG A 389 -5.54 -23.79 -2.77
CA ARG A 389 -5.47 -24.39 -4.11
C ARG A 389 -5.14 -23.33 -5.13
N PHE A 390 -4.33 -23.69 -6.10
CA PHE A 390 -4.07 -22.92 -7.31
C PHE A 390 -4.73 -23.66 -8.47
N ASN A 391 -5.61 -22.99 -9.17
CA ASN A 391 -6.35 -23.56 -10.31
C ASN A 391 -6.00 -22.85 -11.63
N GLY A 392 -4.91 -22.09 -11.67
CA GLY A 392 -4.46 -21.38 -12.86
C GLY A 392 -5.32 -20.19 -13.29
N ASN A 393 -6.45 -19.94 -12.63
CA ASN A 393 -7.41 -18.92 -13.08
C ASN A 393 -7.01 -17.49 -12.71
N TYR A 394 -6.24 -17.29 -11.66
CA TYR A 394 -5.76 -15.97 -11.24
C TYR A 394 -4.62 -16.07 -10.22
N ILE A 395 -3.79 -15.03 -10.13
CA ILE A 395 -2.78 -14.84 -9.09
C ILE A 395 -3.27 -13.72 -8.17
N PRO A 396 -3.45 -13.98 -6.84
CA PRO A 396 -4.02 -12.98 -5.94
C PRO A 396 -3.15 -11.73 -5.85
N MET A 397 -3.76 -10.56 -6.06
CA MET A 397 -3.17 -9.25 -5.89
C MET A 397 -3.92 -8.48 -4.82
N ASP A 398 -3.94 -9.01 -3.60
CA ASP A 398 -4.67 -8.47 -2.45
C ASP A 398 -3.77 -8.35 -1.21
N PHE A 399 -2.44 -8.23 -1.39
CA PHE A 399 -1.46 -8.35 -0.31
C PHE A 399 -1.72 -7.40 0.86
N TYR A 400 -2.17 -6.18 0.61
CA TYR A 400 -2.54 -5.22 1.64
C TYR A 400 -4.05 -5.05 1.82
N ALA A 401 -4.86 -5.91 1.25
CA ALA A 401 -6.32 -5.87 1.45
C ALA A 401 -6.73 -6.27 2.86
N LYS A 402 -7.61 -5.50 3.50
CA LYS A 402 -8.11 -5.80 4.85
C LYS A 402 -8.98 -7.05 4.91
N ALA A 403 -9.65 -7.38 3.82
CA ALA A 403 -10.53 -8.55 3.69
C ALA A 403 -9.85 -9.75 3.02
N GLY A 404 -8.51 -9.75 2.93
CA GLY A 404 -7.76 -10.81 2.27
C GLY A 404 -7.60 -12.08 3.09
N LYS A 405 -7.07 -13.13 2.47
CA LYS A 405 -6.79 -14.42 3.09
C LYS A 405 -5.48 -14.38 3.91
N PHE A 406 -4.96 -15.54 4.31
CA PHE A 406 -3.81 -15.64 5.24
C PHE A 406 -2.51 -15.03 4.69
N TRP A 407 -2.35 -14.92 3.39
CA TRP A 407 -1.17 -14.32 2.75
C TRP A 407 -1.19 -12.79 2.71
N THR A 408 -2.24 -12.14 3.20
CA THR A 408 -2.32 -10.68 3.24
C THR A 408 -1.74 -10.11 4.54
N SER A 409 -1.16 -8.93 4.49
CA SER A 409 -0.51 -8.30 5.65
C SER A 409 -1.50 -7.89 6.75
N TYR A 410 -2.81 -7.84 6.45
CA TYR A 410 -3.89 -7.61 7.42
C TYR A 410 -4.57 -8.89 7.89
N SER A 411 -4.05 -10.06 7.52
CA SER A 411 -4.62 -11.34 7.94
C SER A 411 -4.70 -11.47 9.47
N THR A 412 -5.70 -12.18 9.94
CA THR A 412 -5.88 -12.54 11.35
C THR A 412 -5.78 -14.06 11.52
N LEU A 413 -5.42 -14.52 12.72
CA LEU A 413 -5.38 -15.95 13.02
C LEU A 413 -6.75 -16.64 12.80
N LYS A 414 -7.87 -15.90 12.86
CA LYS A 414 -9.19 -16.44 12.51
C LYS A 414 -9.25 -16.99 11.09
N ASN A 415 -8.47 -16.42 10.16
CA ASN A 415 -8.43 -16.89 8.77
C ASN A 415 -7.75 -18.26 8.63
N ILE A 416 -6.97 -18.69 9.63
CA ILE A 416 -6.35 -20.02 9.68
C ILE A 416 -7.38 -21.09 10.05
N PHE A 417 -8.32 -20.80 10.96
CA PHE A 417 -9.36 -21.75 11.33
C PHE A 417 -10.27 -22.17 10.17
N VAL A 418 -10.43 -21.29 9.19
CA VAL A 418 -11.16 -21.62 7.96
C VAL A 418 -10.35 -22.61 7.10
N LEU A 419 -9.03 -22.50 7.09
CA LEU A 419 -8.14 -23.38 6.32
C LEU A 419 -8.07 -24.80 6.91
N THR A 420 -8.05 -24.90 8.25
CA THR A 420 -7.95 -26.19 8.94
C THR A 420 -9.28 -26.97 8.95
N LYS A 421 -10.42 -26.30 8.76
CA LYS A 421 -11.72 -26.96 8.55
C LYS A 421 -11.85 -27.60 7.17
N LEU A 422 -11.06 -27.18 6.19
CA LEU A 422 -11.05 -27.77 4.83
C LEU A 422 -10.29 -29.12 4.78
N ASP A 423 -9.36 -29.34 5.71
CA ASP A 423 -8.67 -30.63 5.93
C ASP A 423 -9.27 -31.29 7.18
N ASN A 424 -10.42 -31.95 7.05
CA ASN A 424 -11.22 -32.56 8.15
C ASN A 424 -10.47 -33.59 9.05
N ASN A 425 -9.15 -33.81 8.85
CA ASN A 425 -8.40 -34.88 9.53
C ASN A 425 -7.25 -34.37 10.43
N VAL A 426 -7.04 -33.07 10.69
CA VAL A 426 -5.78 -32.60 11.32
C VAL A 426 -5.95 -31.89 12.67
N LEU A 427 -7.13 -31.54 13.11
CA LEU A 427 -7.31 -30.88 14.41
C LEU A 427 -7.76 -31.84 15.51
N THR A 428 -6.82 -32.41 16.24
CA THR A 428 -7.06 -32.93 17.57
C THR A 428 -7.06 -31.78 18.60
N THR A 429 -7.80 -31.95 19.70
CA THR A 429 -7.88 -30.98 20.82
C THR A 429 -6.51 -30.56 21.39
N LYS A 430 -5.46 -31.37 21.21
CA LYS A 430 -4.07 -31.05 21.56
C LYS A 430 -3.50 -29.86 20.77
N ASN A 431 -3.83 -29.71 19.51
CA ASN A 431 -3.35 -28.59 18.67
C ASN A 431 -4.03 -27.26 19.01
N TYR A 432 -5.23 -27.28 19.57
CA TYR A 432 -5.95 -26.10 20.03
C TYR A 432 -5.27 -25.42 21.23
N ASN A 433 -4.77 -26.20 22.18
CA ASN A 433 -4.06 -25.69 23.37
C ASN A 433 -2.67 -25.16 23.02
N TYR A 434 -2.01 -25.68 21.99
CA TYR A 434 -0.77 -25.14 21.46
C TYR A 434 -0.97 -23.71 20.89
N PHE A 435 -2.14 -23.44 20.33
CA PHE A 435 -2.50 -22.11 19.79
C PHE A 435 -2.63 -21.03 20.87
N LYS A 436 -3.14 -21.40 22.05
CA LYS A 436 -3.32 -20.44 23.15
C LYS A 436 -2.01 -19.84 23.64
N ASN A 437 -0.90 -20.56 23.47
CA ASN A 437 0.43 -20.12 23.88
C ASN A 437 1.16 -19.27 22.83
N TYR A 438 0.59 -19.10 21.63
CA TYR A 438 1.16 -18.28 20.53
C TYR A 438 0.36 -16.98 20.28
N ILE A 439 -0.75 -16.76 21.00
CA ILE A 439 -1.54 -15.54 21.03
C ILE A 439 -1.00 -14.60 22.10
#